data_2ad16b3eed4447df747f659976235495
#
_entry.id   2ad16b3eed4447df747f659976235495
#
_cell.length_a   1.000
_cell.length_b   1.000
_cell.length_c   1.000
_cell.angle_alpha   90.00
_cell.angle_beta   90.00
_cell.angle_gamma   90.00
#
_symmetry.space_group_name_H-M   'P 1'
#
loop_
_entity.id
_entity.type
_entity.pdbx_description
1 polymer ?
#
loop_
_entity_poly.entity_id
_entity_poly.type
_entity_poly.pdbx_seq_one_letter_code
_entity_poly.pdbx_strand_id
1 'polypeptide(L)'
;MTAREAAYRSLIRIEKEGRYSNLETDVTLRAGELPENEGRLYTRLVYGTIERKLTLDYILAPLCVGIPYPKLDLEVRVILRLSAYQLLYADRIPSSAAVNEGVNLCKRYRKSAASMVNAVLRRLCREKKQIVFPEPEADPVLYLSTFYSVSPELCRLFLSDMGFAECVRMLEAVNAQAGVFTTLRVNTLKLSREEFCKRLEKRGIPFEKTVLSPTGVRLKGNVTRLEELKEGLCFVQDEASQLAV
;
A
#
# COMPACT_ATOMS: atom_id res chain seq x y z
N MET A 1 -14.78 10.03 -13.16
CA MET A 1 -14.49 9.87 -11.71
C MET A 1 -13.02 10.22 -11.47
N THR A 2 -12.64 10.83 -10.34
CA THR A 2 -11.23 11.09 -10.00
C THR A 2 -10.60 9.88 -9.30
N ALA A 3 -9.25 9.75 -9.34
CA ALA A 3 -8.53 8.69 -8.61
C ALA A 3 -8.85 8.68 -7.11
N ARG A 4 -9.02 9.85 -6.50
CA ARG A 4 -9.35 9.97 -5.08
C ARG A 4 -10.75 9.48 -4.75
N GLU A 5 -11.73 9.81 -5.59
CA GLU A 5 -13.10 9.34 -5.42
C GLU A 5 -13.18 7.81 -5.63
N ALA A 6 -12.51 7.30 -6.65
CA ALA A 6 -12.42 5.86 -6.89
C ALA A 6 -11.77 5.14 -5.70
N ALA A 7 -10.64 5.66 -5.19
CA ALA A 7 -9.96 5.09 -4.04
C ALA A 7 -10.84 5.10 -2.78
N TYR A 8 -11.55 6.19 -2.53
CA TYR A 8 -12.52 6.27 -1.43
C TYR A 8 -13.58 5.15 -1.56
N ARG A 9 -14.20 5.00 -2.73
CA ARG A 9 -15.25 3.99 -2.96
C ARG A 9 -14.72 2.56 -2.78
N SER A 10 -13.53 2.28 -3.30
CA SER A 10 -12.89 0.97 -3.15
C SER A 10 -12.52 0.67 -1.70
N LEU A 11 -11.95 1.64 -0.97
CA LEU A 11 -11.64 1.49 0.46
C LEU A 11 -12.89 1.23 1.30
N ILE A 12 -14.02 1.89 1.00
CA ILE A 12 -15.30 1.62 1.66
C ILE A 12 -15.74 0.17 1.40
N ARG A 13 -15.69 -0.30 0.14
CA ARG A 13 -16.08 -1.68 -0.20
C ARG A 13 -15.16 -2.71 0.47
N ILE A 14 -13.86 -2.46 0.48
CA ILE A 14 -12.88 -3.32 1.15
C ILE A 14 -13.18 -3.42 2.65
N GLU A 15 -13.41 -2.30 3.33
CA GLU A 15 -13.64 -2.31 4.78
C GLU A 15 -15.04 -2.75 5.20
N LYS A 16 -16.07 -2.43 4.43
CA LYS A 16 -17.47 -2.73 4.77
C LYS A 16 -17.92 -4.10 4.30
N GLU A 17 -17.44 -4.53 3.12
CA GLU A 17 -17.88 -5.76 2.45
C GLU A 17 -16.82 -6.87 2.54
N GLY A 18 -15.66 -6.60 3.11
CA GLY A 18 -14.57 -7.57 3.22
C GLY A 18 -13.93 -7.96 1.89
N ARG A 19 -14.01 -7.09 0.88
CA ARG A 19 -13.45 -7.39 -0.45
C ARG A 19 -11.93 -7.46 -0.41
N TYR A 20 -11.36 -8.36 -1.19
CA TYR A 20 -9.92 -8.41 -1.41
C TYR A 20 -9.45 -7.19 -2.20
N SER A 21 -8.44 -6.50 -1.68
CA SER A 21 -7.95 -5.24 -2.25
C SER A 21 -7.45 -5.37 -3.69
N ASN A 22 -6.80 -6.47 -4.03
CA ASN A 22 -6.31 -6.76 -5.38
C ASN A 22 -7.47 -6.95 -6.38
N LEU A 23 -8.51 -7.71 -6.00
CA LEU A 23 -9.67 -7.93 -6.85
C LEU A 23 -10.48 -6.66 -7.05
N GLU A 24 -10.70 -5.88 -5.96
CA GLU A 24 -11.41 -4.60 -6.03
C GLU A 24 -10.67 -3.60 -6.92
N THR A 25 -9.33 -3.55 -6.80
CA THR A 25 -8.50 -2.67 -7.62
C THR A 25 -8.55 -3.05 -9.08
N ASP A 26 -8.43 -4.35 -9.41
CA ASP A 26 -8.49 -4.85 -10.78
C ASP A 26 -9.85 -4.56 -11.43
N VAL A 27 -10.94 -4.85 -10.74
CA VAL A 27 -12.31 -4.55 -11.22
C VAL A 27 -12.49 -3.06 -11.51
N THR A 28 -12.05 -2.18 -10.61
CA THR A 28 -12.18 -0.72 -10.77
C THR A 28 -11.36 -0.21 -11.95
N LEU A 29 -10.15 -0.73 -12.16
CA LEU A 29 -9.31 -0.34 -13.29
C LEU A 29 -9.87 -0.83 -14.63
N ARG A 30 -10.44 -2.04 -14.67
CA ARG A 30 -11.03 -2.61 -15.90
C ARG A 30 -12.36 -1.97 -16.28
N ALA A 31 -13.09 -1.40 -15.32
CA ALA A 31 -14.37 -0.74 -15.57
C ALA A 31 -14.25 0.51 -16.49
N GLY A 32 -13.03 1.02 -16.73
CA GLY A 32 -12.78 2.14 -17.65
C GLY A 32 -13.29 3.51 -17.18
N GLU A 33 -13.77 3.61 -15.95
CA GLU A 33 -14.29 4.87 -15.40
C GLU A 33 -13.20 5.87 -14.98
N LEU A 34 -11.94 5.40 -14.93
CA LEU A 34 -10.78 6.22 -14.62
C LEU A 34 -10.02 6.58 -15.88
N PRO A 35 -9.64 7.86 -16.08
CA PRO A 35 -8.68 8.23 -17.10
C PRO A 35 -7.36 7.43 -16.92
N GLU A 36 -6.68 7.09 -18.00
CA GLU A 36 -5.48 6.24 -17.98
C GLU A 36 -4.38 6.80 -17.05
N ASN A 37 -4.20 8.11 -17.01
CA ASN A 37 -3.23 8.79 -16.16
C ASN A 37 -3.59 8.75 -14.66
N GLU A 38 -4.85 8.52 -14.30
CA GLU A 38 -5.34 8.47 -12.91
C GLU A 38 -5.19 7.07 -12.29
N GLY A 39 -5.08 6.00 -13.09
CA GLY A 39 -5.02 4.63 -12.60
C GLY A 39 -3.83 4.36 -11.67
N ARG A 40 -2.66 4.95 -11.94
CA ARG A 40 -1.48 4.81 -11.06
C ARG A 40 -1.69 5.50 -9.71
N LEU A 41 -2.27 6.69 -9.73
CA LEU A 41 -2.57 7.41 -8.50
C LEU A 41 -3.63 6.65 -7.68
N TYR A 42 -4.70 6.18 -8.32
CA TYR A 42 -5.72 5.36 -7.69
C TYR A 42 -5.12 4.13 -6.98
N THR A 43 -4.32 3.34 -7.68
CA THR A 43 -3.68 2.15 -7.13
C THR A 43 -2.80 2.48 -5.91
N ARG A 44 -1.97 3.53 -6.02
CA ARG A 44 -1.13 4.01 -4.92
C ARG A 44 -1.95 4.45 -3.72
N LEU A 45 -3.07 5.13 -3.94
CA LEU A 45 -3.94 5.62 -2.87
C LEU A 45 -4.64 4.47 -2.13
N VAL A 46 -5.13 3.45 -2.86
CA VAL A 46 -5.78 2.29 -2.25
C VAL A 46 -4.77 1.49 -1.42
N TYR A 47 -3.71 0.99 -2.05
CA TYR A 47 -2.75 0.13 -1.36
C TYR A 47 -2.02 0.86 -0.24
N GLY A 48 -1.54 2.07 -0.48
CA GLY A 48 -0.80 2.80 0.54
C GLY A 48 -1.67 3.19 1.74
N THR A 49 -2.97 3.45 1.55
CA THR A 49 -3.89 3.69 2.66
C THR A 49 -4.12 2.42 3.49
N ILE A 50 -4.22 1.26 2.83
CA ILE A 50 -4.38 -0.04 3.50
C ILE A 50 -3.10 -0.42 4.24
N GLU A 51 -1.96 -0.35 3.58
CA GLU A 51 -0.65 -0.70 4.16
C GLU A 51 -0.31 0.13 5.40
N ARG A 52 -0.72 1.40 5.42
CA ARG A 52 -0.44 2.32 6.53
C ARG A 52 -1.63 2.53 7.46
N LYS A 53 -2.64 1.67 7.41
CA LYS A 53 -3.91 1.86 8.12
C LYS A 53 -3.72 2.10 9.63
N LEU A 54 -2.96 1.24 10.32
CA LEU A 54 -2.77 1.35 11.77
C LEU A 54 -1.93 2.58 12.15
N THR A 55 -0.91 2.88 11.36
CA THR A 55 -0.11 4.12 11.53
C THR A 55 -0.98 5.35 11.35
N LEU A 56 -1.82 5.38 10.31
CA LEU A 56 -2.72 6.51 10.05
C LEU A 56 -3.75 6.67 11.16
N ASP A 57 -4.30 5.57 11.67
CA ASP A 57 -5.26 5.60 12.78
C ASP A 57 -4.62 6.13 14.07
N TYR A 58 -3.41 5.69 14.37
CA TYR A 58 -2.64 6.18 15.51
C TYR A 58 -2.39 7.70 15.43
N ILE A 59 -1.97 8.19 14.26
CA ILE A 59 -1.70 9.62 14.04
C ILE A 59 -2.97 10.45 14.07
N LEU A 60 -4.08 9.96 13.52
CA LEU A 60 -5.34 10.69 13.43
C LEU A 60 -6.12 10.74 14.73
N ALA A 61 -6.01 9.70 15.58
CA ALA A 61 -6.79 9.59 16.80
C ALA A 61 -6.65 10.81 17.74
N PRO A 62 -5.45 11.31 18.09
CA PRO A 62 -5.30 12.46 18.98
C PRO A 62 -5.69 13.79 18.32
N LEU A 63 -5.84 13.83 17.01
CA LEU A 63 -6.25 15.04 16.28
C LEU A 63 -7.78 15.23 16.27
N CYS A 64 -8.54 14.18 16.55
CA CYS A 64 -10.00 14.21 16.59
C CYS A 64 -10.49 14.69 17.96
N VAL A 65 -11.02 15.92 18.00
CA VAL A 65 -11.55 16.51 19.24
C VAL A 65 -13.08 16.36 19.24
N GLY A 66 -13.64 16.05 20.40
CA GLY A 66 -15.09 15.93 20.63
C GLY A 66 -15.64 14.52 20.40
N ILE A 67 -15.33 13.89 19.29
CA ILE A 67 -15.72 12.49 19.00
C ILE A 67 -14.48 11.64 18.90
N PRO A 68 -14.32 10.60 19.74
CA PRO A 68 -13.20 9.67 19.64
C PRO A 68 -13.11 9.04 18.24
N TYR A 69 -11.91 8.97 17.69
CA TYR A 69 -11.66 8.48 16.32
C TYR A 69 -12.33 7.13 16.01
N PRO A 70 -12.29 6.10 16.87
CA PRO A 70 -12.96 4.83 16.62
C PRO A 70 -14.48 4.91 16.50
N LYS A 71 -15.09 5.97 17.08
CA LYS A 71 -16.55 6.20 17.05
C LYS A 71 -17.01 7.03 15.84
N LEU A 72 -16.08 7.52 15.02
CA LEU A 72 -16.41 8.20 13.77
C LEU A 72 -17.01 7.21 12.76
N ASP A 73 -17.93 7.71 11.94
CA ASP A 73 -18.47 6.94 10.81
C ASP A 73 -17.33 6.40 9.94
N LEU A 74 -17.51 5.18 9.40
CA LEU A 74 -16.51 4.55 8.54
C LEU A 74 -16.09 5.44 7.38
N GLU A 75 -17.05 6.09 6.73
CA GLU A 75 -16.84 7.00 5.61
C GLU A 75 -15.91 8.15 5.99
N VAL A 76 -16.08 8.71 7.18
CA VAL A 76 -15.23 9.79 7.70
C VAL A 76 -13.82 9.28 7.99
N ARG A 77 -13.71 8.11 8.63
CA ARG A 77 -12.39 7.50 8.89
C ARG A 77 -11.63 7.19 7.60
N VAL A 78 -12.31 6.65 6.60
CA VAL A 78 -11.69 6.37 5.29
C VAL A 78 -11.24 7.65 4.60
N ILE A 79 -12.04 8.72 4.62
CA ILE A 79 -11.64 10.02 4.07
C ILE A 79 -10.42 10.59 4.80
N LEU A 80 -10.42 10.52 6.14
CA LEU A 80 -9.29 10.97 6.94
C LEU A 80 -8.01 10.17 6.64
N ARG A 81 -8.09 8.82 6.61
CA ARG A 81 -6.94 7.95 6.25
C ARG A 81 -6.41 8.27 4.86
N LEU A 82 -7.29 8.31 3.86
CA LEU A 82 -6.93 8.59 2.47
C LEU A 82 -6.25 9.96 2.31
N SER A 83 -6.74 10.98 3.02
CA SER A 83 -6.15 12.31 2.99
C SER A 83 -4.84 12.37 3.78
N ALA A 84 -4.78 11.75 4.96
CA ALA A 84 -3.56 11.67 5.77
C ALA A 84 -2.44 10.90 5.05
N TYR A 85 -2.77 9.81 4.36
CA TYR A 85 -1.79 9.11 3.52
C TYR A 85 -1.17 10.04 2.48
N GLN A 86 -1.97 10.85 1.80
CA GLN A 86 -1.47 11.83 0.84
C GLN A 86 -0.57 12.89 1.49
N LEU A 87 -0.91 13.35 2.69
CA LEU A 87 -0.16 14.37 3.42
C LEU A 87 1.20 13.87 3.96
N LEU A 88 1.30 12.58 4.26
CA LEU A 88 2.44 11.98 4.94
C LEU A 88 3.37 11.19 4.00
N TYR A 89 2.82 10.56 2.95
CA TYR A 89 3.53 9.59 2.12
C TYR A 89 3.49 9.88 0.62
N ALA A 90 2.84 10.97 0.19
CA ALA A 90 2.74 11.31 -1.23
C ALA A 90 3.36 12.67 -1.54
N ASP A 91 4.70 12.75 -1.52
CA ASP A 91 5.47 14.00 -1.65
C ASP A 91 5.14 14.85 -2.89
N ARG A 92 4.67 14.20 -3.96
CA ARG A 92 4.28 14.90 -5.19
C ARG A 92 2.88 15.54 -5.14
N ILE A 93 2.12 15.31 -4.06
CA ILE A 93 0.79 15.89 -3.87
C ILE A 93 0.91 17.09 -2.94
N PRO A 94 0.57 18.32 -3.40
CA PRO A 94 0.55 19.47 -2.52
C PRO A 94 -0.38 19.28 -1.34
N SER A 95 0.05 19.65 -0.14
CA SER A 95 -0.76 19.48 1.08
C SER A 95 -2.13 20.19 0.98
N SER A 96 -2.18 21.35 0.34
CA SER A 96 -3.45 22.06 0.08
C SER A 96 -4.41 21.25 -0.78
N ALA A 97 -3.91 20.55 -1.82
CA ALA A 97 -4.72 19.71 -2.67
C ALA A 97 -5.26 18.49 -1.90
N ALA A 98 -4.43 17.83 -1.08
CA ALA A 98 -4.86 16.69 -0.27
C ALA A 98 -5.97 17.08 0.73
N VAL A 99 -5.84 18.24 1.39
CA VAL A 99 -6.85 18.75 2.32
C VAL A 99 -8.14 19.10 1.58
N ASN A 100 -8.05 19.90 0.50
CA ASN A 100 -9.23 20.35 -0.24
C ASN A 100 -10.03 19.19 -0.81
N GLU A 101 -9.35 18.21 -1.42
CA GLU A 101 -10.01 17.03 -1.98
C GLU A 101 -10.63 16.15 -0.88
N GLY A 102 -9.96 15.97 0.27
CA GLY A 102 -10.54 15.28 1.42
C GLY A 102 -11.82 15.96 1.93
N VAL A 103 -11.82 17.29 2.04
CA VAL A 103 -13.01 18.07 2.43
C VAL A 103 -14.11 17.96 1.37
N ASN A 104 -13.77 17.98 0.08
CA ASN A 104 -14.74 17.83 -1.02
C ASN A 104 -15.39 16.43 -0.99
N LEU A 105 -14.61 15.38 -0.79
CA LEU A 105 -15.15 14.02 -0.59
C LEU A 105 -16.11 14.00 0.62
N CYS A 106 -15.70 14.61 1.73
CA CYS A 106 -16.54 14.66 2.92
C CYS A 106 -17.85 15.43 2.69
N LYS A 107 -17.80 16.57 2.00
CA LYS A 107 -19.01 17.31 1.62
C LYS A 107 -19.96 16.48 0.76
N ARG A 108 -19.44 15.62 -0.09
CA ARG A 108 -20.22 14.75 -0.98
C ARG A 108 -20.86 13.57 -0.25
N TYR A 109 -20.13 12.93 0.64
CA TYR A 109 -20.54 11.66 1.25
C TYR A 109 -21.01 11.80 2.71
N ARG A 110 -20.49 12.77 3.47
CA ARG A 110 -20.80 13.03 4.89
C ARG A 110 -20.70 14.53 5.21
N LYS A 111 -21.60 15.32 4.61
CA LYS A 111 -21.58 16.80 4.64
C LYS A 111 -21.45 17.37 6.06
N SER A 112 -22.13 16.78 7.05
CA SER A 112 -22.09 17.24 8.44
C SER A 112 -20.71 17.17 9.09
N ALA A 113 -19.83 16.25 8.63
CA ALA A 113 -18.49 16.08 9.16
C ALA A 113 -17.42 16.94 8.45
N ALA A 114 -17.77 17.68 7.39
CA ALA A 114 -16.79 18.39 6.56
C ALA A 114 -15.96 19.43 7.32
N SER A 115 -16.56 20.15 8.27
CA SER A 115 -15.85 21.12 9.12
C SER A 115 -14.81 20.43 10.01
N MET A 116 -15.19 19.33 10.65
CA MET A 116 -14.30 18.52 11.50
C MET A 116 -13.15 17.92 10.67
N VAL A 117 -13.44 17.30 9.52
CA VAL A 117 -12.42 16.75 8.62
C VAL A 117 -11.42 17.84 8.20
N ASN A 118 -11.90 19.04 7.84
CA ASN A 118 -11.02 20.18 7.51
C ASN A 118 -10.12 20.56 8.69
N ALA A 119 -10.67 20.65 9.90
CA ALA A 119 -9.91 21.00 11.11
C ALA A 119 -8.81 19.95 11.40
N VAL A 120 -9.16 18.65 11.36
CA VAL A 120 -8.23 17.53 11.59
C VAL A 120 -7.09 17.55 10.55
N LEU A 121 -7.42 17.64 9.26
CA LEU A 121 -6.41 17.62 8.21
C LEU A 121 -5.50 18.87 8.23
N ARG A 122 -6.03 20.05 8.52
CA ARG A 122 -5.22 21.26 8.70
C ARG A 122 -4.30 21.14 9.92
N ARG A 123 -4.80 20.56 11.01
CA ARG A 123 -3.98 20.30 12.20
C ARG A 123 -2.87 19.31 11.88
N LEU A 124 -3.16 18.22 11.18
CA LEU A 124 -2.14 17.28 10.71
C LEU A 124 -1.05 17.96 9.87
N CYS A 125 -1.44 18.85 8.94
CA CYS A 125 -0.45 19.60 8.13
C CYS A 125 0.52 20.41 8.98
N ARG A 126 0.07 21.01 10.08
CA ARG A 126 0.94 21.79 10.98
C ARG A 126 1.81 20.93 11.86
N GLU A 127 1.26 19.82 12.36
CA GLU A 127 1.86 18.98 13.40
C GLU A 127 2.61 17.75 12.83
N LYS A 128 2.58 17.49 11.52
CA LYS A 128 3.17 16.27 10.92
C LYS A 128 4.66 16.05 11.20
N LYS A 129 5.42 17.11 11.49
CA LYS A 129 6.83 17.01 11.89
C LYS A 129 7.01 16.72 13.39
N GLN A 130 5.95 16.75 14.16
CA GLN A 130 5.93 16.56 15.62
C GLN A 130 5.24 15.25 16.00
N ILE A 131 5.00 14.36 15.01
CA ILE A 131 4.42 13.05 15.28
C ILE A 131 5.41 12.26 16.13
N VAL A 132 4.95 11.84 17.31
CA VAL A 132 5.72 11.00 18.23
C VAL A 132 5.07 9.63 18.25
N PHE A 133 5.89 8.60 18.07
CA PHE A 133 5.50 7.21 18.21
C PHE A 133 5.81 6.72 19.64
N PRO A 134 5.19 5.62 20.08
CA PRO A 134 5.50 5.02 21.38
C PRO A 134 7.00 4.69 21.49
N GLU A 135 7.53 4.80 22.73
CA GLU A 135 8.90 4.37 22.98
C GLU A 135 8.99 2.84 22.90
N PRO A 136 9.92 2.28 22.10
CA PRO A 136 10.05 0.84 21.93
C PRO A 136 10.28 0.07 23.24
N GLU A 137 11.01 0.67 24.19
CA GLU A 137 11.32 0.07 25.49
C GLU A 137 10.11 0.01 26.41
N ALA A 138 9.16 0.94 26.27
CA ALA A 138 7.95 0.99 27.08
C ALA A 138 6.89 0.01 26.60
N ASP A 139 6.65 -0.04 25.28
CA ASP A 139 5.69 -0.95 24.65
C ASP A 139 6.14 -1.31 23.22
N PRO A 140 6.96 -2.36 23.08
CA PRO A 140 7.45 -2.79 21.78
C PRO A 140 6.35 -3.23 20.81
N VAL A 141 5.25 -3.81 21.32
CA VAL A 141 4.11 -4.23 20.47
C VAL A 141 3.41 -3.01 19.90
N LEU A 142 3.12 -2.02 20.74
CA LEU A 142 2.46 -0.79 20.29
C LEU A 142 3.34 0.00 19.34
N TYR A 143 4.65 0.09 19.62
CA TYR A 143 5.62 0.71 18.70
C TYR A 143 5.60 0.04 17.33
N LEU A 144 5.85 -1.28 17.28
CA LEU A 144 5.89 -2.01 16.01
C LEU A 144 4.57 -1.92 15.25
N SER A 145 3.46 -2.04 15.95
CA SER A 145 2.13 -1.97 15.35
C SER A 145 1.84 -0.61 14.73
N THR A 146 2.12 0.47 15.45
CA THR A 146 1.79 1.83 15.00
C THR A 146 2.81 2.38 14.01
N PHE A 147 4.10 2.07 14.18
CA PHE A 147 5.16 2.57 13.31
C PHE A 147 5.21 1.83 11.96
N TYR A 148 5.11 0.50 12.00
CA TYR A 148 5.18 -0.35 10.79
C TYR A 148 3.81 -0.74 10.22
N SER A 149 2.71 -0.40 10.89
CA SER A 149 1.33 -0.73 10.47
C SER A 149 1.07 -2.24 10.40
N VAL A 150 1.55 -2.99 11.38
CA VAL A 150 1.38 -4.44 11.52
C VAL A 150 0.41 -4.74 12.67
N SER A 151 -0.43 -5.77 12.55
CA SER A 151 -1.36 -6.08 13.63
C SER A 151 -0.64 -6.41 14.94
N PRO A 152 -1.18 -6.01 16.10
CA PRO A 152 -0.56 -6.30 17.40
C PRO A 152 -0.33 -7.80 17.64
N GLU A 153 -1.20 -8.66 17.08
CA GLU A 153 -1.10 -10.12 17.18
C GLU A 153 0.15 -10.63 16.47
N LEU A 154 0.38 -10.17 15.22
CA LEU A 154 1.59 -10.51 14.47
C LEU A 154 2.84 -9.92 15.11
N CYS A 155 2.76 -8.70 15.66
CA CYS A 155 3.89 -8.14 16.39
C CYS A 155 4.30 -9.00 17.60
N ARG A 156 3.32 -9.50 18.40
CA ARG A 156 3.62 -10.41 19.50
C ARG A 156 4.25 -11.72 19.03
N LEU A 157 3.73 -12.30 17.94
CA LEU A 157 4.28 -13.53 17.36
C LEU A 157 5.72 -13.32 16.93
N PHE A 158 6.01 -12.29 16.16
CA PHE A 158 7.36 -12.00 15.68
C PHE A 158 8.33 -11.70 16.83
N LEU A 159 7.87 -10.96 17.84
CA LEU A 159 8.70 -10.69 19.03
C LEU A 159 9.06 -11.97 19.79
N SER A 160 8.13 -12.92 19.89
CA SER A 160 8.39 -14.19 20.56
C SER A 160 9.35 -15.10 19.76
N ASP A 161 9.29 -15.04 18.45
CA ASP A 161 10.10 -15.91 17.58
C ASP A 161 11.53 -15.41 17.40
N MET A 162 11.71 -14.11 17.16
CA MET A 162 13.01 -13.58 16.72
C MET A 162 13.54 -12.42 17.57
N GLY A 163 12.76 -11.93 18.53
CA GLY A 163 13.14 -10.78 19.37
C GLY A 163 13.03 -9.43 18.64
N PHE A 164 13.18 -8.34 19.41
CA PHE A 164 12.89 -6.98 18.92
C PHE A 164 13.80 -6.53 17.78
N ALA A 165 15.11 -6.72 17.90
CA ALA A 165 16.07 -6.22 16.90
C ALA A 165 15.85 -6.86 15.52
N GLU A 166 15.57 -8.17 15.48
CA GLU A 166 15.32 -8.90 14.24
C GLU A 166 13.94 -8.54 13.64
N CYS A 167 12.92 -8.34 14.50
CA CYS A 167 11.63 -7.82 14.09
C CYS A 167 11.76 -6.47 13.37
N VAL A 168 12.52 -5.55 13.94
CA VAL A 168 12.74 -4.22 13.36
C VAL A 168 13.39 -4.37 11.97
N ARG A 169 14.49 -5.14 11.86
CA ARG A 169 15.17 -5.37 10.58
C ARG A 169 14.24 -5.97 9.52
N MET A 170 13.44 -6.96 9.89
CA MET A 170 12.46 -7.58 9.01
C MET A 170 11.40 -6.58 8.54
N LEU A 171 10.80 -5.83 9.47
CA LEU A 171 9.73 -4.88 9.15
C LEU A 171 10.25 -3.67 8.37
N GLU A 172 11.48 -3.22 8.62
CA GLU A 172 12.15 -2.22 7.79
C GLU A 172 12.34 -2.73 6.36
N ALA A 173 12.82 -3.95 6.18
CA ALA A 173 13.00 -4.56 4.86
C ALA A 173 11.67 -4.69 4.11
N VAL A 174 10.59 -5.12 4.78
CA VAL A 174 9.25 -5.19 4.20
C VAL A 174 8.71 -3.82 3.81
N ASN A 175 8.89 -2.82 4.68
CA ASN A 175 8.39 -1.45 4.45
C ASN A 175 9.28 -0.60 3.53
N ALA A 176 10.55 -0.92 3.38
CA ALA A 176 11.48 -0.22 2.49
C ALA A 176 11.08 -0.32 1.01
N GLN A 177 9.97 -1.03 0.73
CA GLN A 177 9.58 -1.32 -0.65
C GLN A 177 10.83 -1.62 -1.49
N ALA A 178 11.44 -2.72 -1.23
CA ALA A 178 12.37 -3.33 -2.16
C ALA A 178 11.68 -3.58 -3.52
N GLY A 179 10.69 -2.79 -3.77
CA GLY A 179 9.68 -2.92 -4.76
C GLY A 179 10.00 -2.26 -6.03
N VAL A 180 11.03 -2.54 -6.62
CA VAL A 180 11.13 -2.16 -8.02
C VAL A 180 11.21 -3.42 -8.88
N PHE A 181 11.31 -4.59 -8.23
CA PHE A 181 11.41 -5.83 -8.97
C PHE A 181 10.12 -6.65 -8.88
N THR A 182 9.66 -7.13 -10.02
CA THR A 182 8.69 -8.22 -10.11
C THR A 182 9.46 -9.51 -10.39
N THR A 183 9.30 -10.48 -9.50
CA THR A 183 9.92 -11.80 -9.69
C THR A 183 9.02 -12.67 -10.56
N LEU A 184 9.64 -13.29 -11.58
CA LEU A 184 9.00 -14.21 -12.51
C LEU A 184 9.61 -15.60 -12.34
N ARG A 185 8.75 -16.62 -12.38
CA ARG A 185 9.15 -18.01 -12.56
C ARG A 185 9.06 -18.35 -14.05
N VAL A 186 10.16 -18.81 -14.63
CA VAL A 186 10.19 -19.29 -16.02
C VAL A 186 9.46 -20.64 -16.10
N ASN A 187 8.65 -20.81 -17.12
CA ASN A 187 7.98 -22.08 -17.42
C ASN A 187 8.97 -23.04 -18.11
N THR A 188 9.65 -23.83 -17.32
CA THR A 188 10.69 -24.76 -17.78
C THR A 188 10.15 -25.88 -18.66
N LEU A 189 8.84 -26.09 -18.73
CA LEU A 189 8.22 -27.00 -19.69
C LEU A 189 8.24 -26.46 -21.13
N LYS A 190 8.42 -25.14 -21.30
CA LYS A 190 8.40 -24.47 -22.62
C LYS A 190 9.77 -23.98 -23.07
N LEU A 191 10.61 -23.48 -22.14
CA LEU A 191 11.95 -23.00 -22.43
C LEU A 191 12.81 -22.95 -21.17
N SER A 192 14.13 -22.99 -21.32
CA SER A 192 15.07 -22.84 -20.22
C SER A 192 15.12 -21.38 -19.71
N ARG A 193 15.61 -21.18 -18.47
CA ARG A 193 15.87 -19.83 -17.93
C ARG A 193 16.84 -19.04 -18.82
N GLU A 194 17.83 -19.71 -19.37
CA GLU A 194 18.84 -19.14 -20.25
C GLU A 194 18.24 -18.62 -21.54
N GLU A 195 17.35 -19.38 -22.16
CA GLU A 195 16.62 -18.97 -23.37
C GLU A 195 15.67 -17.79 -23.07
N PHE A 196 15.01 -17.83 -21.92
CA PHE A 196 14.16 -16.71 -21.47
C PHE A 196 14.99 -15.43 -21.31
N CYS A 197 16.13 -15.51 -20.61
CA CYS A 197 17.04 -14.38 -20.45
C CYS A 197 17.53 -13.82 -21.79
N LYS A 198 17.93 -14.68 -22.73
CA LYS A 198 18.33 -14.27 -24.09
C LYS A 198 17.22 -13.54 -24.86
N ARG A 199 15.94 -13.91 -24.63
CA ARG A 199 14.79 -13.17 -25.22
C ARG A 199 14.67 -11.77 -24.65
N LEU A 200 14.81 -11.63 -23.31
CA LEU A 200 14.78 -10.33 -22.64
C LEU A 200 15.94 -9.43 -23.11
N GLU A 201 17.15 -9.99 -23.23
CA GLU A 201 18.34 -9.27 -23.74
C GLU A 201 18.11 -8.73 -25.14
N LYS A 202 17.59 -9.57 -26.08
CA LYS A 202 17.28 -9.15 -27.46
C LYS A 202 16.28 -8.01 -27.51
N ARG A 203 15.39 -7.89 -26.51
CA ARG A 203 14.39 -6.82 -26.38
C ARG A 203 14.88 -5.62 -25.59
N GLY A 204 16.12 -5.66 -25.08
CA GLY A 204 16.68 -4.60 -24.25
C GLY A 204 15.99 -4.44 -22.89
N ILE A 205 15.36 -5.50 -22.37
CA ILE A 205 14.67 -5.50 -21.08
C ILE A 205 15.68 -5.86 -19.99
N PRO A 206 16.00 -4.96 -19.06
CA PRO A 206 16.94 -5.25 -17.96
C PRO A 206 16.33 -6.25 -16.98
N PHE A 207 17.10 -7.24 -16.60
CA PHE A 207 16.71 -8.29 -15.65
C PHE A 207 17.88 -8.71 -14.77
N GLU A 208 17.56 -9.42 -13.68
CA GLU A 208 18.50 -10.08 -12.80
C GLU A 208 18.04 -11.55 -12.61
N LYS A 209 18.97 -12.48 -12.60
CA LYS A 209 18.65 -13.86 -12.20
C LYS A 209 18.50 -13.93 -10.69
N THR A 210 17.51 -14.69 -10.20
CA THR A 210 17.36 -14.93 -8.76
C THR A 210 18.49 -15.80 -8.23
N VAL A 211 18.84 -15.61 -6.97
CA VAL A 211 19.97 -16.32 -6.33
C VAL A 211 19.53 -17.71 -5.85
N LEU A 212 18.36 -17.80 -5.23
CA LEU A 212 17.90 -19.04 -4.59
C LEU A 212 17.14 -19.95 -5.55
N SER A 213 16.28 -19.36 -6.40
CA SER A 213 15.50 -20.15 -7.38
C SER A 213 16.26 -20.32 -8.69
N PRO A 214 16.45 -21.57 -9.19
CA PRO A 214 17.10 -21.83 -10.48
C PRO A 214 16.26 -21.41 -11.68
N THR A 215 14.95 -21.17 -11.49
CA THR A 215 14.01 -20.78 -12.55
C THR A 215 13.56 -19.34 -12.47
N GLY A 216 14.02 -18.61 -11.45
CA GLY A 216 13.58 -17.25 -11.17
C GLY A 216 14.35 -16.17 -11.94
N VAL A 217 13.63 -15.12 -12.35
CA VAL A 217 14.17 -13.90 -12.97
C VAL A 217 13.46 -12.69 -12.37
N ARG A 218 14.19 -11.64 -12.04
CA ARG A 218 13.65 -10.36 -11.53
C ARG A 218 13.70 -9.29 -12.61
N LEU A 219 12.59 -8.59 -12.79
CA LEU A 219 12.51 -7.44 -13.69
C LEU A 219 12.12 -6.18 -12.94
N LYS A 220 12.71 -5.04 -13.31
CA LYS A 220 12.30 -3.73 -12.79
C LYS A 220 10.98 -3.27 -13.44
N GLY A 221 10.06 -2.79 -12.61
CA GLY A 221 8.83 -2.14 -13.08
C GLY A 221 7.66 -3.08 -13.36
N ASN A 222 6.72 -2.60 -14.18
CA ASN A 222 5.47 -3.31 -14.45
C ASN A 222 5.66 -4.33 -15.59
N VAL A 223 5.42 -5.59 -15.28
CA VAL A 223 5.55 -6.73 -16.21
C VAL A 223 4.24 -7.10 -16.92
N THR A 224 3.12 -6.43 -16.64
CA THR A 224 1.80 -6.79 -17.21
C THR A 224 1.74 -6.70 -18.73
N ARG A 225 2.64 -5.93 -19.36
CA ARG A 225 2.76 -5.81 -20.79
C ARG A 225 3.78 -6.76 -21.42
N LEU A 226 4.37 -7.65 -20.61
CA LEU A 226 5.35 -8.62 -21.10
C LEU A 226 4.64 -9.67 -21.95
N GLU A 227 5.08 -9.86 -23.20
CA GLU A 227 4.49 -10.83 -24.13
C GLU A 227 4.67 -12.26 -23.63
N GLU A 228 5.81 -12.54 -23.03
CA GLU A 228 6.17 -13.83 -22.45
C GLU A 228 5.19 -14.28 -21.34
N LEU A 229 4.56 -13.35 -20.62
CA LEU A 229 3.47 -13.66 -19.68
C LEU A 229 2.22 -14.13 -20.42
N LYS A 230 1.85 -13.44 -21.52
CA LYS A 230 0.67 -13.80 -22.32
C LYS A 230 0.84 -15.14 -23.03
N GLU A 231 2.07 -15.46 -23.44
CA GLU A 231 2.44 -16.74 -24.05
C GLU A 231 2.57 -17.88 -23.02
N GLY A 232 2.49 -17.58 -21.73
CA GLY A 232 2.68 -18.53 -20.65
C GLY A 232 4.10 -19.09 -20.57
N LEU A 233 5.09 -18.30 -20.98
CA LEU A 233 6.52 -18.63 -20.86
C LEU A 233 7.07 -18.34 -19.49
N CYS A 234 6.37 -17.53 -18.70
CA CYS A 234 6.67 -17.25 -17.30
C CYS A 234 5.40 -16.88 -16.53
N PHE A 235 5.51 -16.89 -15.19
CA PHE A 235 4.45 -16.51 -14.26
C PHE A 235 5.02 -15.54 -13.23
N VAL A 236 4.18 -14.60 -12.75
CA VAL A 236 4.55 -13.78 -11.59
C VAL A 236 4.48 -14.66 -10.35
N GLN A 237 5.63 -14.91 -9.75
CA GLN A 237 5.74 -15.71 -8.55
C GLN A 237 6.99 -15.27 -7.77
N ASP A 238 6.83 -15.00 -6.48
CA ASP A 238 7.94 -14.64 -5.61
C ASP A 238 8.92 -15.81 -5.42
N GLU A 239 10.20 -15.49 -5.17
CA GLU A 239 11.26 -16.49 -5.07
C GLU A 239 11.01 -17.52 -3.94
N ALA A 240 10.52 -17.06 -2.79
CA ALA A 240 10.17 -17.93 -1.68
C ALA A 240 9.08 -18.95 -2.09
N SER A 241 8.05 -18.50 -2.82
CA SER A 241 7.01 -19.37 -3.34
C SER A 241 7.51 -20.33 -4.41
N GLN A 242 8.56 -19.97 -5.17
CA GLN A 242 9.19 -20.87 -6.15
C GLN A 242 9.95 -22.01 -5.48
N LEU A 243 10.50 -21.78 -4.28
CA LEU A 243 11.24 -22.78 -3.51
C LEU A 243 10.34 -23.76 -2.75
N ALA A 244 9.09 -23.37 -2.50
CA ALA A 244 8.12 -24.20 -1.80
C ALA A 244 7.44 -25.25 -2.70
N VAL A 245 7.71 -25.25 -3.99
CA VAL A 245 7.14 -26.14 -5.02
C VAL A 245 8.20 -27.09 -5.54
#